data_1ec727ead426404dcc5ef8fea91650ab
#
_entry.id   1ec727ead426404dcc5ef8fea91650ab
#
_cell.length_a   1.000
_cell.length_b   1.000
_cell.length_c   1.000
_cell.angle_alpha   90.00
_cell.angle_beta   90.00
_cell.angle_gamma   90.00
#
_symmetry.space_group_name_H-M   'P 1'
#
loop_
_entity.id
_entity.type
_entity.pdbx_description
1 polymer ?
#
loop_
_entity_poly.entity_id
_entity_poly.type
_entity_poly.pdbx_seq_one_letter_code
_entity_poly.pdbx_strand_id
1 'polypeptide(L)'
;MVRIAIEYCAPCRLGAEAVATQRVLSDYLRDYDEVDGVTLDPSGEEVFCVHVDDEPVWSVDPDGRVDPMEAVAAVRSRLAV
;
A
#
# COMPACT_ATOMS: atom_id res chain seq x y z
N MET A 1 17.23 -0.40 3.39
CA MET A 1 16.04 -1.25 3.57
C MET A 1 14.79 -0.39 3.50
N VAL A 2 13.85 -0.84 2.73
CA VAL A 2 12.64 -0.08 2.42
C VAL A 2 11.45 -0.74 3.10
N ARG A 3 10.67 0.05 3.85
CA ARG A 3 9.45 -0.44 4.48
C ARG A 3 8.23 0.11 3.76
N ILE A 4 7.31 -0.78 3.43
CA ILE A 4 6.08 -0.41 2.76
C ILE A 4 4.92 -0.71 3.70
N ALA A 5 4.03 0.25 3.88
CA ALA A 5 2.87 0.11 4.74
C ALA A 5 1.61 0.56 4.02
N ILE A 6 0.52 -0.15 4.28
CA ILE A 6 -0.79 0.23 3.77
C ILE A 6 -1.62 0.69 4.96
N GLU A 7 -1.86 2.00 5.03
CA GLU A 7 -2.75 2.57 6.02
C GLU A 7 -4.17 2.56 5.47
N TYR A 8 -5.09 1.94 6.17
CA TYR A 8 -6.45 1.79 5.65
C TYR A 8 -7.49 2.03 6.74
N CYS A 9 -8.65 2.48 6.32
CA CYS A 9 -9.77 2.72 7.23
C CYS A 9 -10.37 1.39 7.68
N ALA A 10 -10.09 0.98 8.92
CA ALA A 10 -10.63 -0.25 9.47
C ALA A 10 -12.16 -0.20 9.63
N PRO A 11 -12.75 0.90 10.17
CA PRO A 11 -14.21 1.00 10.29
C PRO A 11 -14.94 1.01 8.95
N CYS A 12 -14.25 1.36 7.85
CA CYS A 12 -14.87 1.43 6.52
C CYS A 12 -14.94 0.07 5.83
N ARG A 13 -14.53 -1.01 6.49
CA ARG A 13 -14.51 -2.36 5.93
C ARG A 13 -13.57 -2.52 4.75
N LEU A 14 -12.45 -1.81 4.77
CA LEU A 14 -11.45 -1.89 3.70
C LEU A 14 -10.37 -2.96 3.96
N GLY A 15 -10.59 -3.82 4.95
CA GLY A 15 -9.60 -4.86 5.28
C GLY A 15 -9.33 -5.81 4.12
N ALA A 16 -10.35 -6.22 3.40
CA ALA A 16 -10.18 -7.12 2.25
C ALA A 16 -9.39 -6.47 1.13
N GLU A 17 -9.66 -5.19 0.85
CA GLU A 17 -8.93 -4.43 -0.15
C GLU A 17 -7.49 -4.21 0.27
N ALA A 18 -7.25 -3.99 1.56
CA ALA A 18 -5.90 -3.82 2.08
C ALA A 18 -5.10 -5.12 1.95
N VAL A 19 -5.70 -6.26 2.28
CA VAL A 19 -5.06 -7.56 2.15
C VAL A 19 -4.76 -7.87 0.68
N ALA A 20 -5.71 -7.60 -0.21
CA ALA A 20 -5.52 -7.81 -1.64
C ALA A 20 -4.37 -6.96 -2.17
N THR A 21 -4.33 -5.69 -1.77
CA THR A 21 -3.25 -4.78 -2.17
C THR A 21 -1.91 -5.25 -1.63
N GLN A 22 -1.89 -5.72 -0.38
CA GLN A 22 -0.67 -6.26 0.23
C GLN A 22 -0.13 -7.44 -0.58
N ARG A 23 -1.00 -8.36 -0.97
CA ARG A 23 -0.59 -9.54 -1.75
C ARG A 23 -0.04 -9.15 -3.11
N VAL A 24 -0.71 -8.23 -3.79
CA VAL A 24 -0.26 -7.78 -5.11
C VAL A 24 1.09 -7.08 -4.99
N LEU A 25 1.24 -6.17 -4.02
CA LEU A 25 2.52 -5.50 -3.80
C LEU A 25 3.62 -6.48 -3.47
N SER A 26 3.35 -7.45 -2.60
CA SER A 26 4.35 -8.45 -2.23
C SER A 26 4.80 -9.27 -3.43
N ASP A 27 3.87 -9.65 -4.31
CA ASP A 27 4.20 -10.42 -5.51
C ASP A 27 5.04 -9.62 -6.49
N TYR A 28 4.67 -8.38 -6.75
CA TYR A 28 5.36 -7.55 -7.75
C TYR A 28 6.67 -6.97 -7.24
N LEU A 29 6.88 -6.93 -5.92
CA LEU A 29 8.09 -6.35 -5.34
C LEU A 29 9.05 -7.38 -4.77
N ARG A 30 8.77 -8.66 -4.92
CA ARG A 30 9.64 -9.69 -4.32
C ARG A 30 11.03 -9.75 -4.96
N ASP A 31 11.19 -9.20 -6.17
CA ASP A 31 12.49 -9.11 -6.82
C ASP A 31 13.31 -7.92 -6.34
N TYR A 32 12.72 -7.07 -5.49
CA TYR A 32 13.40 -5.91 -4.93
C TYR A 32 13.97 -6.29 -3.56
N ASP A 33 15.26 -6.62 -3.53
CA ASP A 33 15.91 -7.08 -2.30
C ASP A 33 15.85 -6.06 -1.18
N GLU A 34 15.77 -4.76 -1.52
CA GLU A 34 15.71 -3.69 -0.53
C GLU A 34 14.36 -3.57 0.17
N VAL A 35 13.33 -4.24 -0.34
CA VAL A 35 11.98 -4.17 0.26
C VAL A 35 11.87 -5.23 1.36
N ASP A 36 11.63 -4.78 2.60
CA ASP A 36 11.51 -5.66 3.75
C ASP A 36 10.18 -6.39 3.81
N GLY A 37 9.19 -5.89 3.12
CA GLY A 37 7.86 -6.46 3.14
C GLY A 37 6.80 -5.38 3.15
N VAL A 38 5.55 -5.80 3.12
CA VAL A 38 4.40 -4.90 3.11
C VAL A 38 3.57 -5.17 4.34
N THR A 39 3.40 -4.15 5.19
CA THR A 39 2.62 -4.28 6.42
C THR A 39 1.27 -3.61 6.27
N LEU A 40 0.31 -4.07 7.05
CA LEU A 40 -1.01 -3.46 7.13
C LEU A 40 -1.08 -2.61 8.39
N ASP A 41 -1.58 -1.39 8.25
CA ASP A 41 -1.68 -0.43 9.33
C ASP A 41 -3.14 0.05 9.44
N PRO A 42 -3.96 -0.62 10.28
CA PRO A 42 -5.36 -0.20 10.43
C PRO A 42 -5.45 1.15 11.12
N SER A 43 -6.28 2.01 10.55
CA SER A 43 -6.48 3.37 11.03
C SER A 43 -7.95 3.57 11.39
N GLY A 44 -8.21 4.48 12.32
CA GLY A 44 -9.57 4.93 12.62
C GLY A 44 -10.05 6.04 11.70
N GLU A 45 -9.18 6.53 10.83
CA GLU A 45 -9.50 7.61 9.90
C GLU A 45 -9.95 7.07 8.54
N GLU A 46 -10.70 7.88 7.81
CA GLU A 46 -11.16 7.53 6.47
C GLU A 46 -10.02 7.70 5.47
N VAL A 47 -9.16 6.67 5.38
CA VAL A 47 -7.94 6.74 4.60
C VAL A 47 -7.65 5.40 3.93
N PHE A 48 -7.05 5.44 2.74
CA PHE A 48 -6.42 4.29 2.12
C PHE A 48 -5.17 4.80 1.41
N CYS A 49 -4.03 4.55 2.01
CA CYS A 49 -2.78 5.17 1.57
C CYS A 49 -1.63 4.19 1.66
N VAL A 50 -0.79 4.15 0.64
CA VAL A 50 0.42 3.35 0.65
C VAL A 50 1.61 4.25 0.94
N HIS A 51 2.40 3.86 1.93
CA HIS A 51 3.58 4.61 2.35
C HIS A 51 4.84 3.81 2.03
N VAL A 52 5.88 4.52 1.62
CA VAL A 52 7.22 3.97 1.47
C VAL A 52 8.13 4.76 2.41
N ASP A 53 8.71 4.08 3.40
CA ASP A 53 9.54 4.70 4.44
C ASP A 53 8.84 5.89 5.10
N ASP A 54 7.58 5.68 5.47
CA ASP A 54 6.72 6.68 6.13
C ASP A 54 6.33 7.85 5.23
N GLU A 55 6.63 7.79 3.94
CA GLU A 55 6.26 8.82 2.98
C GLU A 55 5.09 8.32 2.12
N PRO A 56 3.96 9.05 2.05
CA PRO A 56 2.84 8.63 1.23
C PRO A 56 3.19 8.73 -0.25
N VAL A 57 3.01 7.63 -0.99
CA VAL A 57 3.30 7.60 -2.42
C VAL A 57 2.06 7.40 -3.27
N TRP A 58 0.98 6.89 -2.66
CA TRP A 58 -0.27 6.66 -3.38
C TRP A 58 -1.41 6.64 -2.38
N SER A 59 -2.51 7.24 -2.74
CA SER A 59 -3.70 7.22 -1.90
C SER A 59 -4.94 7.22 -2.78
N VAL A 60 -6.03 6.74 -2.22
CA VAL A 60 -7.31 6.73 -2.89
C VAL A 60 -8.39 7.03 -1.86
N ASP A 61 -9.47 7.64 -2.32
CA ASP A 61 -10.63 7.90 -1.48
C ASP A 61 -11.21 6.56 -1.01
N PRO A 62 -11.47 6.36 0.29
CA PRO A 62 -12.05 5.11 0.77
C PRO A 62 -13.39 4.75 0.12
N ASP A 63 -14.14 5.75 -0.35
CA ASP A 63 -15.38 5.53 -1.08
C ASP A 63 -15.12 5.24 -2.55
N GLY A 64 -13.88 5.36 -3.00
CA GLY A 64 -13.52 5.14 -4.38
C GLY A 64 -13.12 3.69 -4.64
N ARG A 65 -12.66 3.47 -5.85
CA ARG A 65 -12.22 2.14 -6.26
C ARG A 65 -10.74 1.96 -5.94
N VAL A 66 -10.43 0.89 -5.21
CA VAL A 66 -9.05 0.54 -4.89
C VAL A 66 -8.51 -0.34 -6.02
N ASP A 67 -7.47 0.14 -6.70
CA ASP A 67 -6.80 -0.61 -7.76
C ASP A 67 -5.38 -0.94 -7.31
N PRO A 68 -5.11 -2.19 -6.92
CA PRO A 68 -3.77 -2.57 -6.46
C PRO A 68 -2.67 -2.33 -7.50
N MET A 69 -2.99 -2.39 -8.78
CA MET A 69 -1.99 -2.17 -9.82
C MET A 69 -1.53 -0.72 -9.87
N GLU A 70 -2.41 0.23 -9.54
CA GLU A 70 -2.02 1.63 -9.42
C GLU A 70 -1.05 1.82 -8.27
N ALA A 71 -1.31 1.13 -7.15
CA ALA A 71 -0.40 1.17 -6.01
C ALA A 71 0.96 0.59 -6.37
N VAL A 72 0.99 -0.52 -7.10
CA VAL A 72 2.25 -1.12 -7.57
C VAL A 72 3.03 -0.13 -8.41
N ALA A 73 2.37 0.52 -9.36
CA ALA A 73 3.03 1.49 -10.24
C ALA A 73 3.63 2.65 -9.44
N ALA A 74 2.88 3.16 -8.46
CA ALA A 74 3.35 4.26 -7.64
C ALA A 74 4.57 3.87 -6.80
N VAL A 75 4.54 2.68 -6.20
CA VAL A 75 5.67 2.19 -5.38
C VAL A 75 6.89 1.95 -6.26
N ARG A 76 6.72 1.33 -7.41
CA ARG A 76 7.85 1.06 -8.32
C ARG A 76 8.47 2.36 -8.83
N SER A 77 7.65 3.36 -9.11
CA SER A 77 8.13 4.67 -9.51
C SER A 77 8.98 5.31 -8.40
N ARG A 78 8.55 5.15 -7.16
CA ARG A 78 9.31 5.68 -6.01
C ARG A 78 10.63 4.95 -5.82
N LEU A 79 10.65 3.62 -6.05
CA LEU A 79 11.85 2.82 -5.87
C LEU A 79 12.86 2.99 -7.01
N ALA A 80 12.41 3.47 -8.15
CA ALA A 80 13.27 3.66 -9.33
C ALA A 80 14.15 4.90 -9.23
N VAL A 81 13.95 5.73 -8.23
CA VAL A 81 14.69 6.98 -8.08
C VAL A 81 16.05 6.77 -7.44
#